data_051865a259268e8fb9f7efec31be172a
#
_entry.id   051865a259268e8fb9f7efec31be172a
#
_cell.length_a   1.000
_cell.length_b   1.000
_cell.length_c   1.000
_cell.angle_alpha   90.00
_cell.angle_beta   90.00
_cell.angle_gamma   90.00
#
_symmetry.space_group_name_H-M   'P 1'
#
loop_
_entity.id
_entity.type
_entity.pdbx_description
1 polymer ?
#
loop_
_entity_poly.entity_id
_entity_poly.type
_entity_poly.pdbx_seq_one_letter_code
_entity_poly.pdbx_strand_id
1 'polypeptide(L)'
;NAALKTGGKVIGVIPEFLKKGENINLNNSKTIVVKTMSQRKKILFEKGDAFLILPGGSGTIEEATEIISWKILGIHTKPIIIFNYKNYWQSLYDIYQNAKKSKFGKINLQSISINVKTLSKFKSLFN
;
A
#
# COMPACT_ATOMS: atom_id res chain seq x y z
N ASN A 1 15.40 -4.62 5.82
CA ASN A 1 16.35 -5.65 6.30
C ASN A 1 15.72 -7.00 6.67
N ALA A 2 14.48 -7.07 7.18
CA ALA A 2 13.88 -8.35 7.58
C ALA A 2 13.68 -9.30 6.38
N ALA A 3 13.12 -8.84 5.27
CA ALA A 3 12.92 -9.66 4.08
C ALA A 3 14.24 -10.20 3.50
N LEU A 4 15.30 -9.38 3.48
CA LEU A 4 16.62 -9.82 3.03
C LEU A 4 17.23 -10.90 3.93
N LYS A 5 17.04 -10.76 5.26
CA LYS A 5 17.54 -11.77 6.24
C LYS A 5 16.87 -13.14 6.08
N THR A 6 15.68 -13.17 5.52
CA THR A 6 14.91 -14.42 5.26
C THR A 6 15.03 -14.90 3.80
N GLY A 7 15.99 -14.37 3.03
CA GLY A 7 16.22 -14.75 1.64
C GLY A 7 15.28 -14.10 0.62
N GLY A 8 14.43 -13.18 1.05
CA GLY A 8 13.54 -12.42 0.16
C GLY A 8 14.29 -11.40 -0.69
N LYS A 9 13.76 -11.09 -1.87
CA LYS A 9 14.26 -10.02 -2.74
C LYS A 9 13.55 -8.71 -2.38
N VAL A 10 14.30 -7.61 -2.33
CA VAL A 10 13.76 -6.27 -2.06
C VAL A 10 14.09 -5.34 -3.22
N ILE A 11 13.09 -4.60 -3.69
CA ILE A 11 13.26 -3.52 -4.67
C ILE A 11 12.76 -2.24 -4.01
N GLY A 12 13.66 -1.28 -3.79
CA GLY A 12 13.31 0.06 -3.34
C GLY A 12 13.04 0.96 -4.55
N VAL A 13 12.01 1.79 -4.48
CA VAL A 13 11.76 2.84 -5.47
C VAL A 13 11.75 4.17 -4.75
N ILE A 14 12.71 5.04 -5.08
CA ILE A 14 12.91 6.29 -4.37
C ILE A 14 13.03 7.49 -5.33
N PRO A 15 12.32 8.59 -5.09
CA PRO A 15 12.52 9.83 -5.79
C PRO A 15 13.90 10.43 -5.48
N GLU A 16 14.54 11.03 -6.48
CA GLU A 16 15.88 11.61 -6.35
C GLU A 16 15.97 12.65 -5.23
N PHE A 17 14.94 13.50 -5.08
CA PHE A 17 14.90 14.55 -4.06
C PHE A 17 14.77 14.02 -2.62
N LEU A 18 14.31 12.77 -2.41
CA LEU A 18 14.26 12.12 -1.10
C LEU A 18 15.54 11.33 -0.76
N LYS A 19 16.44 11.16 -1.73
CA LYS A 19 17.65 10.34 -1.57
C LYS A 19 18.59 10.84 -0.46
N LYS A 20 18.60 12.14 -0.20
CA LYS A 20 19.49 12.77 0.81
C LYS A 20 19.03 12.59 2.26
N GLY A 21 17.75 12.24 2.51
CA GLY A 21 17.17 12.14 3.85
C GLY A 21 16.95 10.72 4.35
N GLU A 22 17.04 9.72 3.49
CA GLU A 22 16.83 8.33 3.87
C GLU A 22 18.16 7.58 3.93
N ASN A 23 18.42 6.88 5.04
CA ASN A 23 19.46 5.87 5.12
C ASN A 23 19.13 4.71 4.16
N ILE A 24 19.44 4.90 2.89
CA ILE A 24 19.30 3.86 1.87
C ILE A 24 20.38 2.83 2.15
N ASN A 25 20.01 1.81 2.88
CA ASN A 25 20.89 0.67 3.13
C ASN A 25 20.94 -0.15 1.82
N LEU A 26 21.89 0.23 0.95
CA LEU A 26 22.06 -0.30 -0.41
C LEU A 26 22.59 -1.75 -0.42
N ASN A 27 22.92 -2.31 0.73
CA ASN A 27 23.47 -3.66 0.82
C ASN A 27 22.39 -4.69 0.50
N ASN A 28 22.51 -5.31 -0.67
CA ASN A 28 21.69 -6.42 -1.18
C ASN A 28 20.25 -6.10 -1.63
N SER A 29 19.85 -4.84 -1.77
CA SER A 29 18.58 -4.46 -2.38
C SER A 29 18.79 -3.74 -3.71
N LYS A 30 17.94 -4.03 -4.70
CA LYS A 30 17.92 -3.26 -5.94
C LYS A 30 17.16 -1.95 -5.69
N THR A 31 17.81 -0.81 -5.89
CA THR A 31 17.16 0.50 -5.76
C THR A 31 16.94 1.12 -7.13
N ILE A 32 15.71 1.54 -7.40
CA ILE A 32 15.33 2.28 -8.60
C ILE A 32 15.14 3.74 -8.20
N VAL A 33 15.97 4.61 -8.76
CA VAL A 33 15.87 6.06 -8.54
C VAL A 33 14.97 6.64 -9.63
N VAL A 34 14.01 7.47 -9.25
CA VAL A 34 13.05 8.11 -10.15
C VAL A 34 13.06 9.62 -9.98
N LYS A 35 12.62 10.36 -10.99
CA LYS A 35 12.60 11.83 -10.96
C LYS A 35 11.37 12.40 -10.24
N THR A 36 10.24 11.71 -10.33
CA THR A 36 8.95 12.23 -9.84
C THR A 36 8.23 11.20 -8.96
N MET A 37 7.30 11.68 -8.10
CA MET A 37 6.42 10.81 -7.33
C MET A 37 5.50 9.98 -8.23
N SER A 38 5.04 10.52 -9.35
CA SER A 38 4.21 9.77 -10.32
C SER A 38 4.97 8.57 -10.90
N GLN A 39 6.25 8.75 -11.26
CA GLN A 39 7.09 7.63 -11.71
C GLN A 39 7.27 6.57 -10.62
N ARG A 40 7.47 7.00 -9.36
CA ARG A 40 7.57 6.09 -8.21
C ARG A 40 6.31 5.24 -8.08
N LYS A 41 5.15 5.86 -8.05
CA LYS A 41 3.85 5.18 -7.90
C LYS A 41 3.59 4.22 -9.06
N LYS A 42 3.88 4.62 -10.30
CA LYS A 42 3.74 3.76 -11.48
C LYS A 42 4.58 2.50 -11.35
N ILE A 43 5.86 2.62 -11.00
CA ILE A 43 6.77 1.47 -10.86
C ILE A 43 6.32 0.53 -9.73
N LEU A 44 5.95 1.08 -8.57
CA LEU A 44 5.44 0.29 -7.45
C LEU A 44 4.17 -0.48 -7.86
N PHE A 45 3.27 0.18 -8.57
CA PHE A 45 2.05 -0.43 -9.07
C PHE A 45 2.31 -1.54 -10.08
N GLU A 46 3.16 -1.29 -11.08
CA GLU A 46 3.47 -2.28 -12.14
C GLU A 46 4.17 -3.53 -11.59
N LYS A 47 5.07 -3.35 -10.62
CA LYS A 47 5.87 -4.46 -10.06
C LYS A 47 5.16 -5.27 -8.98
N GLY A 48 4.16 -4.73 -8.33
CA GLY A 48 3.44 -5.42 -7.27
C GLY A 48 2.34 -6.34 -7.81
N ASP A 49 2.25 -7.56 -7.32
CA ASP A 49 1.13 -8.47 -7.58
C ASP A 49 -0.02 -8.26 -6.60
N ALA A 50 0.28 -7.71 -5.43
CA ALA A 50 -0.65 -7.33 -4.37
C ALA A 50 -0.11 -6.11 -3.62
N PHE A 51 -0.98 -5.40 -2.92
CA PHE A 51 -0.64 -4.23 -2.12
C PHE A 51 -0.89 -4.49 -0.64
N LEU A 52 0.13 -4.30 0.18
CA LEU A 52 0.03 -4.32 1.64
C LEU A 52 0.16 -2.91 2.18
N ILE A 53 -0.93 -2.39 2.74
CA ILE A 53 -0.98 -1.06 3.34
C ILE A 53 -0.74 -1.21 4.85
N LEU A 54 0.39 -0.69 5.31
CA LEU A 54 0.76 -0.63 6.72
C LEU A 54 0.34 0.72 7.32
N PRO A 55 0.19 0.85 8.65
CA PRO A 55 0.05 2.15 9.30
C PRO A 55 1.17 3.11 8.87
N GLY A 56 0.82 4.35 8.53
CA GLY A 56 1.76 5.34 8.03
C GLY A 56 1.17 6.74 7.96
N GLY A 57 1.98 7.70 7.58
CA GLY A 57 1.59 9.12 7.50
C GLY A 57 0.90 9.50 6.18
N SER A 58 0.93 10.80 5.88
CA SER A 58 0.24 11.40 4.71
C SER A 58 0.62 10.77 3.37
N GLY A 59 1.90 10.44 3.16
CA GLY A 59 2.35 9.78 1.93
C GLY A 59 1.76 8.38 1.77
N THR A 60 1.64 7.62 2.87
CA THR A 60 0.99 6.30 2.85
C THR A 60 -0.51 6.43 2.57
N ILE A 61 -1.17 7.43 3.14
CA ILE A 61 -2.59 7.71 2.89
C ILE A 61 -2.81 8.05 1.42
N GLU A 62 -1.97 8.90 0.85
CA GLU A 62 -2.04 9.31 -0.56
C GLU A 62 -1.88 8.10 -1.49
N GLU A 63 -0.83 7.30 -1.30
CA GLU A 63 -0.58 6.09 -2.10
C GLU A 63 -1.71 5.05 -1.94
N ALA A 64 -2.21 4.85 -0.72
CA ALA A 64 -3.29 3.92 -0.44
C ALA A 64 -4.60 4.33 -1.11
N THR A 65 -4.99 5.60 -1.01
CA THR A 65 -6.23 6.11 -1.61
C THR A 65 -6.19 6.11 -3.12
N GLU A 66 -5.03 6.32 -3.74
CA GLU A 66 -4.86 6.21 -5.19
C GLU A 66 -5.08 4.77 -5.67
N ILE A 67 -4.44 3.78 -5.05
CA ILE A 67 -4.59 2.36 -5.38
C ILE A 67 -6.04 1.89 -5.18
N ILE A 68 -6.68 2.33 -4.10
CA ILE A 68 -8.09 2.04 -3.83
C ILE A 68 -8.96 2.65 -4.92
N SER A 69 -8.73 3.90 -5.30
CA SER A 69 -9.50 4.59 -6.35
C SER A 69 -9.35 3.90 -7.69
N TRP A 70 -8.15 3.47 -8.06
CA TRP A 70 -7.91 2.74 -9.30
C TRP A 70 -8.64 1.38 -9.32
N LYS A 71 -8.73 0.71 -8.19
CA LYS A 71 -9.49 -0.53 -8.07
C LYS A 71 -11.00 -0.28 -8.20
N ILE A 72 -11.52 0.78 -7.61
CA ILE A 72 -12.92 1.20 -7.75
C ILE A 72 -13.27 1.51 -9.20
N LEU A 73 -12.34 2.13 -9.93
CA LEU A 73 -12.49 2.47 -11.35
C LEU A 73 -12.26 1.27 -12.29
N GLY A 74 -11.91 0.09 -11.77
CA GLY A 74 -11.65 -1.09 -12.58
C GLY A 74 -10.32 -1.08 -13.32
N ILE A 75 -9.39 -0.17 -12.96
CA ILE A 75 -8.06 -0.08 -13.59
C ILE A 75 -7.21 -1.30 -13.21
N HIS A 76 -7.47 -1.92 -12.06
CA HIS A 76 -6.82 -3.16 -11.65
C HIS A 76 -7.70 -4.05 -10.78
N THR A 77 -7.33 -5.32 -10.71
CA THR A 77 -7.98 -6.33 -9.87
C THR A 77 -7.07 -6.85 -8.74
N LYS A 78 -5.84 -6.33 -8.62
CA LYS A 78 -4.85 -6.79 -7.65
C LYS A 78 -5.39 -6.74 -6.22
N PRO A 79 -5.07 -7.72 -5.36
CA PRO A 79 -5.46 -7.72 -3.95
C PRO A 79 -4.93 -6.49 -3.22
N ILE A 80 -5.77 -5.89 -2.38
CA ILE A 80 -5.40 -4.83 -1.44
C ILE A 80 -5.60 -5.38 -0.03
N ILE A 81 -4.53 -5.48 0.73
CA ILE A 81 -4.52 -5.94 2.12
C ILE A 81 -4.23 -4.72 3.00
N ILE A 82 -5.15 -4.40 3.92
CA ILE A 82 -4.98 -3.30 4.86
C ILE A 82 -4.66 -3.87 6.23
N PHE A 83 -3.44 -3.64 6.70
CA PHE A 83 -3.02 -4.04 8.04
C PHE A 83 -3.53 -3.03 9.07
N ASN A 84 -4.75 -3.26 9.54
CA ASN A 84 -5.49 -2.37 10.44
C ASN A 84 -5.13 -2.62 11.92
N TYR A 85 -3.84 -2.58 12.22
CA TYR A 85 -3.32 -2.78 13.57
C TYR A 85 -3.89 -1.73 14.53
N LYS A 86 -4.43 -2.16 15.66
CA LYS A 86 -5.08 -1.30 16.67
C LYS A 86 -6.15 -0.37 16.07
N ASN A 87 -6.83 -0.79 15.00
CA ASN A 87 -7.84 -0.01 14.28
C ASN A 87 -7.31 1.31 13.68
N TYR A 88 -6.02 1.39 13.37
CA TYR A 88 -5.40 2.59 12.79
C TYR A 88 -6.13 3.10 11.52
N TRP A 89 -6.57 2.18 10.67
CA TRP A 89 -7.27 2.49 9.42
C TRP A 89 -8.79 2.57 9.55
N GLN A 90 -9.35 2.50 10.77
CA GLN A 90 -10.80 2.49 10.94
C GLN A 90 -11.46 3.75 10.33
N SER A 91 -10.89 4.93 10.55
CA SER A 91 -11.40 6.18 9.99
C SER A 91 -11.44 6.17 8.45
N LEU A 92 -10.50 5.50 7.78
CA LEU A 92 -10.54 5.35 6.33
C LEU A 92 -11.76 4.51 5.89
N TYR A 93 -12.02 3.40 6.58
CA TYR A 93 -13.22 2.58 6.33
C TYR A 93 -14.52 3.40 6.54
N ASP A 94 -14.56 4.20 7.59
CA ASP A 94 -15.72 5.03 7.95
C ASP A 94 -15.98 6.11 6.88
N ILE A 95 -14.93 6.73 6.33
CA ILE A 95 -15.04 7.70 5.22
C ILE A 95 -15.72 7.04 4.00
N TYR A 96 -15.24 5.87 3.56
CA TYR A 96 -15.85 5.16 2.42
C TYR A 96 -17.29 4.72 2.71
N GLN A 97 -17.57 4.29 3.93
CA GLN A 97 -18.94 3.93 4.33
C GLN A 97 -19.87 5.15 4.32
N ASN A 98 -19.41 6.30 4.81
CA ASN A 98 -20.18 7.54 4.81
C ASN A 98 -20.42 8.05 3.38
N ALA A 99 -19.40 7.99 2.51
CA ALA A 99 -19.56 8.33 1.10
C ALA A 99 -20.63 7.47 0.42
N LYS A 100 -20.67 6.16 0.74
CA LYS A 100 -21.72 5.27 0.22
C LYS A 100 -23.11 5.62 0.77
N LYS A 101 -23.24 5.85 2.08
CA LYS A 101 -24.52 6.24 2.71
C LYS A 101 -25.06 7.55 2.13
N SER A 102 -24.17 8.50 1.87
CA SER A 102 -24.53 9.81 1.31
C SER A 102 -24.66 9.81 -0.22
N LYS A 103 -24.55 8.64 -0.86
CA LYS A 103 -24.64 8.46 -2.33
C LYS A 103 -23.54 9.18 -3.13
N PHE A 104 -22.45 9.60 -2.51
CA PHE A 104 -21.26 10.13 -3.19
C PHE A 104 -20.34 9.01 -3.72
N GLY A 105 -20.44 7.79 -3.17
CA GLY A 105 -19.70 6.61 -3.60
C GLY A 105 -20.59 5.39 -3.69
N LYS A 106 -20.22 4.43 -4.54
CA LYS A 106 -21.00 3.19 -4.75
C LYS A 106 -20.45 2.00 -3.97
N ILE A 107 -19.20 2.04 -3.55
CA ILE A 107 -18.45 0.88 -3.06
C ILE A 107 -18.00 1.11 -1.61
N ASN A 108 -18.13 0.08 -0.78
CA ASN A 108 -17.49 0.02 0.54
C ASN A 108 -16.06 -0.49 0.41
N LEU A 109 -15.15 0.06 1.21
CA LEU A 109 -13.77 -0.39 1.24
C LEU A 109 -13.64 -1.87 1.64
N GLN A 110 -14.54 -2.36 2.51
CA GLN A 110 -14.57 -3.78 2.92
C GLN A 110 -14.83 -4.75 1.76
N SER A 111 -15.53 -4.33 0.70
CA SER A 111 -15.84 -5.21 -0.43
C SER A 111 -14.69 -5.36 -1.42
N ILE A 112 -13.69 -4.48 -1.36
CA ILE A 112 -12.57 -4.45 -2.32
C ILE A 112 -11.19 -4.61 -1.67
N SER A 113 -11.14 -4.71 -0.33
CA SER A 113 -9.90 -4.89 0.43
C SER A 113 -10.05 -5.98 1.49
N ILE A 114 -8.92 -6.54 1.89
CA ILE A 114 -8.83 -7.51 2.97
C ILE A 114 -8.36 -6.79 4.22
N ASN A 115 -9.23 -6.69 5.23
CA ASN A 115 -8.91 -6.07 6.53
C ASN A 115 -8.23 -7.10 7.44
N VAL A 116 -7.01 -6.81 7.87
CA VAL A 116 -6.21 -7.68 8.72
C VAL A 116 -5.77 -6.92 9.97
N LYS A 117 -6.13 -7.41 11.15
CA LYS A 117 -5.84 -6.75 12.44
C LYS A 117 -4.65 -7.34 13.18
N THR A 118 -4.25 -8.58 12.84
CA THR A 118 -3.18 -9.30 13.52
C THR A 118 -2.22 -9.96 12.53
N LEU A 119 -0.98 -10.17 12.96
CA LEU A 119 0.02 -10.87 12.16
C LEU A 119 -0.38 -12.33 11.87
N SER A 120 -1.04 -13.00 12.82
CA SER A 120 -1.55 -14.36 12.63
C SER A 120 -2.55 -14.41 11.47
N LYS A 121 -3.52 -13.48 11.44
CA LYS A 121 -4.50 -13.38 10.34
C LYS A 121 -3.83 -13.04 9.02
N PHE A 122 -2.81 -12.18 9.03
CA PHE A 122 -2.04 -11.87 7.81
C PHE A 122 -1.35 -13.13 7.27
N LYS A 123 -0.66 -13.88 8.11
CA LYS A 123 0.01 -15.13 7.70
C LYS A 123 -0.96 -16.16 7.12
N SER A 124 -2.18 -16.27 7.66
CA SER A 124 -3.19 -17.22 7.16
C SER A 124 -3.72 -16.90 5.74
N LEU A 125 -3.38 -15.76 5.15
CA LEU A 125 -3.74 -15.45 3.76
C LEU A 125 -2.84 -16.17 2.74
N PHE A 126 -1.72 -16.72 3.16
CA PHE A 126 -0.69 -17.32 2.31
C PHE A 126 -0.45 -18.82 2.57
N ASN A 127 -1.28 -19.41 3.43
CA ASN A 127 -1.23 -20.86 3.76
C ASN A 127 -2.29 -21.63 3.01
#